data_0cfa1068362c93d32e68bc33eb722e3c
#
_entry.id   0cfa1068362c93d32e68bc33eb722e3c
#
_cell.length_a   1.000
_cell.length_b   1.000
_cell.length_c   1.000
_cell.angle_alpha   90.00
_cell.angle_beta   90.00
_cell.angle_gamma   90.00
#
_symmetry.space_group_name_H-M   'P 1'
#
loop_
_entity.id
_entity.type
_entity.pdbx_description
1 polymer ?
#
loop_
_entity_poly.entity_id
_entity_poly.type
_entity_poly.pdbx_seq_one_letter_code
_entity_poly.pdbx_strand_id
1 'polypeptide(L)'
;MLSRDRGRLHDARKRLNECPLGSAALAGTSFPIDRKMTASLLHFDRPTANSLDAVSDRDFALEYLSALAIMAMHLSRLAEEIVIWCSSPFSFIRLSDAFTTGSSIMPQKRNPDAAELARAKTGRVNGALIGLLTVMKGLPMAYAKDMQEDKEPVFEATEAMTLTLAACDGMIRD
;
A
#
# COMPACT_ATOMS: atom_id res chain seq x y z
N MET A 1 -14.21 -6.90 -7.48
CA MET A 1 -12.76 -6.62 -7.43
C MET A 1 -12.31 -6.35 -5.99
N LEU A 2 -12.81 -5.34 -5.32
CA LEU A 2 -12.36 -4.92 -3.96
C LEU A 2 -12.53 -5.99 -2.87
N SER A 3 -13.54 -6.85 -2.96
CA SER A 3 -13.69 -8.00 -2.05
C SER A 3 -12.49 -8.97 -2.12
N ARG A 4 -11.96 -9.21 -3.33
CA ARG A 4 -10.74 -10.02 -3.50
C ARG A 4 -9.48 -9.30 -3.03
N ASP A 5 -9.44 -7.97 -3.16
CA ASP A 5 -8.30 -7.17 -2.66
C ASP A 5 -8.24 -7.19 -1.13
N ARG A 6 -9.40 -7.11 -0.48
CA ARG A 6 -9.50 -7.32 0.97
C ARG A 6 -8.98 -8.71 1.38
N GLY A 7 -9.29 -9.76 0.60
CA GLY A 7 -8.75 -11.10 0.83
C GLY A 7 -7.23 -11.14 0.73
N ARG A 8 -6.64 -10.50 -0.31
CA ARG A 8 -5.17 -10.39 -0.47
C ARG A 8 -4.51 -9.72 0.73
N LEU A 9 -5.07 -8.60 1.21
CA LEU A 9 -4.54 -7.93 2.40
C LEU A 9 -4.64 -8.78 3.67
N HIS A 10 -5.72 -9.54 3.83
CA HIS A 10 -5.84 -10.49 4.93
C HIS A 10 -4.80 -11.62 4.85
N ASP A 11 -4.52 -12.12 3.67
CA ASP A 11 -3.53 -13.18 3.48
C ASP A 11 -2.10 -12.65 3.68
N ALA A 12 -1.78 -11.45 3.19
CA ALA A 12 -0.52 -10.77 3.47
C ALA A 12 -0.32 -10.56 4.97
N ARG A 13 -1.36 -10.11 5.69
CA ARG A 13 -1.31 -9.92 7.14
C ARG A 13 -0.98 -11.21 7.91
N LYS A 14 -1.47 -12.37 7.47
CA LYS A 14 -1.16 -13.65 8.12
C LYS A 14 0.34 -13.98 8.05
N ARG A 15 0.97 -13.74 6.90
CA ARG A 15 2.41 -13.98 6.71
C ARG A 15 3.28 -12.95 7.39
N LEU A 16 2.82 -11.70 7.47
CA LEU A 16 3.49 -10.64 8.20
C LEU A 16 3.49 -10.87 9.73
N ASN A 17 2.55 -11.67 10.27
CA ASN A 17 2.29 -11.76 11.70
C ASN A 17 3.28 -12.67 12.44
N GLU A 18 4.57 -12.55 12.15
CA GLU A 18 5.69 -13.19 12.86
C GLU A 18 6.61 -12.13 13.49
N CYS A 19 6.98 -12.33 14.75
CA CYS A 19 7.77 -11.36 15.51
C CYS A 19 9.27 -11.54 15.22
N PRO A 20 9.96 -10.53 14.65
CA PRO A 20 11.40 -10.62 14.37
C PRO A 20 12.28 -10.36 15.61
N LEU A 21 11.71 -9.82 16.69
CA LEU A 21 12.48 -9.44 17.86
C LEU A 21 13.19 -10.63 18.49
N GLY A 22 14.42 -10.39 18.92
CA GLY A 22 15.32 -11.41 19.45
C GLY A 22 16.21 -12.08 18.40
N SER A 23 16.03 -11.73 17.10
CA SER A 23 16.95 -12.14 16.03
C SER A 23 18.31 -11.42 16.14
N ALA A 24 18.38 -10.33 16.89
CA ALA A 24 19.53 -9.44 17.02
C ALA A 24 20.00 -8.94 15.64
N ALA A 25 21.32 -8.77 15.46
CA ALA A 25 21.86 -8.28 14.20
C ALA A 25 21.77 -9.31 13.06
N LEU A 26 21.80 -10.63 13.39
CA LEU A 26 21.87 -11.70 12.38
C LEU A 26 21.47 -13.08 12.92
N ALA A 27 22.05 -13.51 14.06
CA ALA A 27 22.06 -14.90 14.50
C ALA A 27 21.50 -15.10 15.91
N GLY A 28 20.68 -14.16 16.41
CA GLY A 28 20.16 -14.20 17.77
C GLY A 28 21.16 -13.67 18.79
N THR A 29 20.98 -14.05 20.05
CA THR A 29 21.78 -13.57 21.19
C THR A 29 22.03 -14.69 22.19
N SER A 30 23.14 -14.58 22.92
CA SER A 30 23.44 -15.48 24.02
C SER A 30 22.74 -15.12 25.36
N PHE A 31 22.07 -13.96 25.40
CA PHE A 31 21.28 -13.59 26.57
C PHE A 31 20.00 -14.44 26.67
N PRO A 32 19.55 -14.78 27.90
CA PRO A 32 18.38 -15.61 28.13
C PRO A 32 17.07 -14.84 27.93
N ILE A 33 16.78 -14.44 26.68
CA ILE A 33 15.55 -13.77 26.33
C ILE A 33 14.46 -14.79 26.01
N ASP A 34 13.20 -14.42 26.29
CA ASP A 34 12.03 -15.21 25.91
C ASP A 34 11.33 -14.59 24.69
N ARG A 35 11.65 -15.09 23.50
CA ARG A 35 11.05 -14.63 22.24
C ARG A 35 9.57 -14.94 22.12
N LYS A 36 9.09 -16.02 22.76
CA LYS A 36 7.66 -16.38 22.75
C LYS A 36 6.85 -15.39 23.57
N MET A 37 7.35 -15.04 24.76
CA MET A 37 6.73 -14.01 25.59
C MET A 37 6.70 -12.67 24.86
N THR A 38 7.78 -12.26 24.21
CA THR A 38 7.84 -11.02 23.42
C THR A 38 6.80 -11.02 22.30
N ALA A 39 6.71 -12.10 21.52
CA ALA A 39 5.73 -12.21 20.44
C ALA A 39 4.29 -12.16 20.99
N SER A 40 4.00 -12.85 22.09
CA SER A 40 2.69 -12.85 22.73
C SER A 40 2.28 -11.47 23.25
N LEU A 41 3.19 -10.75 23.91
CA LEU A 41 2.93 -9.40 24.44
C LEU A 41 2.67 -8.37 23.32
N LEU A 42 3.27 -8.57 22.15
CA LEU A 42 3.10 -7.73 20.98
C LEU A 42 1.97 -8.21 20.05
N HIS A 43 1.26 -9.26 20.43
CA HIS A 43 0.15 -9.84 19.68
C HIS A 43 0.54 -10.40 18.30
N PHE A 44 1.78 -10.90 18.15
CA PHE A 44 2.17 -11.71 17.02
C PHE A 44 1.81 -13.19 17.25
N ASP A 45 1.59 -13.93 16.17
CA ASP A 45 1.25 -15.36 16.27
C ASP A 45 2.40 -16.19 16.84
N ARG A 46 3.64 -15.85 16.48
CA ARG A 46 4.85 -16.54 16.92
C ARG A 46 6.12 -15.70 16.65
N PRO A 47 7.25 -16.03 17.27
CA PRO A 47 8.53 -15.49 16.81
C PRO A 47 8.93 -16.10 15.46
N THR A 48 9.69 -15.35 14.65
CA THR A 48 10.29 -15.87 13.40
C THR A 48 11.16 -17.08 13.69
N ALA A 49 11.13 -18.08 12.81
CA ALA A 49 11.82 -19.36 13.00
C ALA A 49 13.32 -19.25 12.76
N ASN A 50 13.77 -18.36 11.89
CA ASN A 50 15.17 -18.19 11.49
C ASN A 50 15.59 -16.73 11.65
N SER A 51 16.62 -16.47 12.47
CA SER A 51 17.08 -15.11 12.76
C SER A 51 17.73 -14.44 11.54
N LEU A 52 18.44 -15.18 10.70
CA LEU A 52 19.05 -14.65 9.49
C LEU A 52 17.99 -14.17 8.51
N ASP A 53 16.98 -15.00 8.28
CA ASP A 53 15.83 -14.71 7.44
C ASP A 53 15.06 -13.47 7.97
N ALA A 54 14.75 -13.46 9.27
CA ALA A 54 14.05 -12.36 9.92
C ALA A 54 14.73 -10.99 9.78
N VAL A 55 16.05 -10.97 9.65
CA VAL A 55 16.84 -9.74 9.46
C VAL A 55 16.94 -9.35 7.99
N SER A 56 17.07 -10.32 7.09
CA SER A 56 17.30 -10.10 5.67
C SER A 56 16.02 -9.96 4.85
N ASP A 57 14.89 -10.42 5.37
CA ASP A 57 13.64 -10.45 4.62
C ASP A 57 12.91 -9.10 4.63
N ARG A 58 12.20 -8.84 3.53
CA ARG A 58 11.22 -7.75 3.36
C ARG A 58 9.99 -8.23 2.59
N ASP A 59 9.76 -9.53 2.54
CA ASP A 59 8.60 -10.11 1.83
C ASP A 59 7.29 -9.54 2.35
N PHE A 60 7.17 -9.30 3.65
CA PHE A 60 5.99 -8.68 4.24
C PHE A 60 5.66 -7.31 3.63
N ALA A 61 6.68 -6.50 3.33
CA ALA A 61 6.52 -5.19 2.69
C ALA A 61 6.24 -5.32 1.19
N LEU A 62 6.94 -6.22 0.50
CA LEU A 62 6.75 -6.50 -0.92
C LEU A 62 5.36 -7.08 -1.21
N GLU A 63 4.89 -8.00 -0.38
CA GLU A 63 3.57 -8.60 -0.52
C GLU A 63 2.46 -7.57 -0.24
N TYR A 64 2.64 -6.73 0.77
CA TYR A 64 1.73 -5.63 1.05
C TYR A 64 1.65 -4.66 -0.13
N LEU A 65 2.80 -4.19 -0.65
CA LEU A 65 2.85 -3.30 -1.81
C LEU A 65 2.26 -3.95 -3.07
N SER A 66 2.46 -5.26 -3.25
CA SER A 66 1.85 -6.01 -4.36
C SER A 66 0.33 -6.04 -4.26
N ALA A 67 -0.21 -6.26 -3.07
CA ALA A 67 -1.64 -6.20 -2.83
C ALA A 67 -2.20 -4.79 -3.07
N LEU A 68 -1.49 -3.75 -2.62
CA LEU A 68 -1.84 -2.35 -2.88
C LEU A 68 -1.80 -2.02 -4.38
N ALA A 69 -0.81 -2.50 -5.13
CA ALA A 69 -0.69 -2.26 -6.56
C ALA A 69 -1.88 -2.85 -7.34
N ILE A 70 -2.31 -4.06 -7.00
CA ILE A 70 -3.51 -4.67 -7.59
C ILE A 70 -4.77 -3.88 -7.22
N MET A 71 -4.91 -3.45 -5.97
CA MET A 71 -6.04 -2.63 -5.53
C MET A 71 -6.06 -1.26 -6.20
N ALA A 72 -4.90 -0.60 -6.33
CA ALA A 72 -4.76 0.67 -7.03
C ALA A 72 -5.20 0.56 -8.50
N MET A 73 -4.82 -0.52 -9.18
CA MET A 73 -5.27 -0.79 -10.55
C MET A 73 -6.80 -0.94 -10.61
N HIS A 74 -7.43 -1.62 -9.65
CA HIS A 74 -8.89 -1.75 -9.61
C HIS A 74 -9.58 -0.41 -9.36
N LEU A 75 -9.05 0.41 -8.44
CA LEU A 75 -9.58 1.74 -8.16
C LEU A 75 -9.38 2.70 -9.34
N SER A 76 -8.26 2.59 -10.05
CA SER A 76 -8.03 3.40 -11.25
C SER A 76 -9.07 3.15 -12.34
N ARG A 77 -9.54 1.90 -12.48
CA ARG A 77 -10.61 1.56 -13.42
C ARG A 77 -11.96 2.14 -13.00
N LEU A 78 -12.29 2.09 -11.71
CA LEU A 78 -13.48 2.75 -11.19
C LEU A 78 -13.41 4.27 -11.41
N ALA A 79 -12.27 4.87 -11.12
CA ALA A 79 -12.06 6.29 -11.31
C ALA A 79 -12.18 6.71 -12.78
N GLU A 80 -11.71 5.88 -13.72
CA GLU A 80 -11.89 6.11 -15.16
C GLU A 80 -13.36 6.08 -15.57
N GLU A 81 -14.15 5.11 -15.06
CA GLU A 81 -15.59 5.08 -15.33
C GLU A 81 -16.28 6.36 -14.84
N ILE A 82 -15.93 6.84 -13.64
CA ILE A 82 -16.45 8.10 -13.10
C ILE A 82 -16.10 9.28 -14.01
N VAL A 83 -14.86 9.37 -14.50
CA VAL A 83 -14.41 10.42 -15.42
C VAL A 83 -15.24 10.38 -16.71
N ILE A 84 -15.41 9.20 -17.30
CA ILE A 84 -16.19 9.01 -18.51
C ILE A 84 -17.65 9.41 -18.28
N TRP A 85 -18.27 8.94 -17.20
CA TRP A 85 -19.68 9.21 -16.90
C TRP A 85 -19.96 10.68 -16.56
N CYS A 86 -18.97 11.42 -16.03
CA CYS A 86 -19.06 12.87 -15.81
C CYS A 86 -18.83 13.69 -17.09
N SER A 87 -18.31 13.09 -18.17
CA SER A 87 -17.98 13.81 -19.39
C SER A 87 -19.22 14.30 -20.15
N SER A 88 -19.07 15.42 -20.88
CA SER A 88 -20.18 16.04 -21.60
C SER A 88 -20.95 15.11 -22.57
N PRO A 89 -20.30 14.15 -23.29
CA PRO A 89 -21.01 13.24 -24.17
C PRO A 89 -21.92 12.25 -23.45
N PHE A 90 -21.57 11.87 -22.20
CA PHE A 90 -22.32 10.86 -21.44
C PHE A 90 -23.22 11.49 -20.38
N SER A 91 -22.67 12.37 -19.54
CA SER A 91 -23.43 13.06 -18.47
C SER A 91 -24.34 12.15 -17.65
N PHE A 92 -23.88 10.92 -17.35
CA PHE A 92 -24.67 9.93 -16.61
C PHE A 92 -24.72 10.24 -15.12
N ILE A 93 -23.64 10.84 -14.61
CA ILE A 93 -23.52 11.26 -13.20
C ILE A 93 -22.94 12.67 -13.13
N ARG A 94 -23.13 13.30 -11.99
CA ARG A 94 -22.51 14.56 -11.63
C ARG A 94 -21.96 14.46 -10.22
N LEU A 95 -20.69 14.76 -10.04
CA LEU A 95 -20.08 14.88 -8.72
C LEU A 95 -20.36 16.26 -8.13
N SER A 96 -20.46 16.34 -6.81
CA SER A 96 -20.57 17.59 -6.08
C SER A 96 -19.31 18.45 -6.19
N ASP A 97 -19.41 19.69 -5.73
CA ASP A 97 -18.28 20.63 -5.71
C ASP A 97 -17.14 20.15 -4.80
N ALA A 98 -17.41 19.22 -3.86
CA ALA A 98 -16.38 18.63 -2.99
C ALA A 98 -15.36 17.77 -3.76
N PHE A 99 -15.75 17.20 -4.90
CA PHE A 99 -14.93 16.27 -5.70
C PHE A 99 -14.57 16.81 -7.08
N THR A 100 -14.93 18.06 -7.35
CA THR A 100 -14.67 18.71 -8.64
C THR A 100 -13.98 20.03 -8.45
N THR A 101 -13.22 20.47 -9.46
CA THR A 101 -12.70 21.83 -9.50
C THR A 101 -13.22 22.60 -10.70
N GLY A 102 -13.40 23.90 -10.51
CA GLY A 102 -13.74 24.84 -11.58
C GLY A 102 -12.50 25.27 -12.38
N SER A 103 -12.74 25.94 -13.49
CA SER A 103 -11.71 26.64 -14.24
C SER A 103 -11.83 28.14 -14.01
N SER A 104 -10.70 28.85 -13.81
CA SER A 104 -10.69 30.31 -13.72
C SER A 104 -11.12 31.00 -15.03
N ILE A 105 -10.87 30.35 -16.19
CA ILE A 105 -11.22 30.87 -17.50
C ILE A 105 -12.67 30.51 -17.87
N MET A 106 -13.13 29.32 -17.44
CA MET A 106 -14.48 28.81 -17.69
C MET A 106 -15.16 28.45 -16.37
N PRO A 107 -15.78 29.40 -15.65
CA PRO A 107 -16.37 29.15 -14.33
C PRO A 107 -17.44 28.08 -14.30
N GLN A 108 -18.12 27.84 -15.40
CA GLN A 108 -19.14 26.79 -15.57
C GLN A 108 -18.55 25.39 -15.72
N LYS A 109 -17.24 25.26 -16.04
CA LYS A 109 -16.59 23.95 -16.20
C LYS A 109 -16.38 23.32 -14.85
N ARG A 110 -16.72 22.04 -14.74
CA ARG A 110 -16.41 21.19 -13.60
C ARG A 110 -15.58 20.01 -14.07
N ASN A 111 -14.40 19.83 -13.50
CA ASN A 111 -13.52 18.71 -13.80
C ASN A 111 -13.62 17.69 -12.64
N PRO A 112 -13.70 16.39 -12.92
CA PRO A 112 -13.75 15.34 -11.89
C PRO A 112 -12.34 15.07 -11.32
N ASP A 113 -11.71 16.09 -10.76
CA ASP A 113 -10.28 16.03 -10.36
C ASP A 113 -10.00 14.97 -9.31
N ALA A 114 -10.95 14.73 -8.40
CA ALA A 114 -10.79 13.67 -7.40
C ALA A 114 -10.66 12.29 -8.06
N ALA A 115 -11.46 12.01 -9.10
CA ALA A 115 -11.36 10.77 -9.87
C ALA A 115 -10.07 10.72 -10.69
N GLU A 116 -9.69 11.82 -11.36
CA GLU A 116 -8.45 11.88 -12.13
C GLU A 116 -7.21 11.66 -11.25
N LEU A 117 -7.16 12.27 -10.07
CA LEU A 117 -6.08 12.08 -9.11
C LEU A 117 -6.08 10.67 -8.51
N ALA A 118 -7.24 10.08 -8.22
CA ALA A 118 -7.35 8.69 -7.79
C ALA A 118 -6.74 7.73 -8.82
N ARG A 119 -7.04 7.93 -10.11
CA ARG A 119 -6.43 7.20 -11.22
C ARG A 119 -4.91 7.39 -11.27
N ALA A 120 -4.43 8.62 -11.14
CA ALA A 120 -3.01 8.96 -11.26
C ALA A 120 -2.16 8.39 -10.11
N LYS A 121 -2.70 8.27 -8.88
CA LYS A 121 -1.98 7.75 -7.72
C LYS A 121 -1.53 6.29 -7.86
N THR A 122 -2.09 5.52 -8.78
CA THR A 122 -1.63 4.17 -9.13
C THR A 122 -0.14 4.16 -9.48
N GLY A 123 0.36 5.21 -10.14
CA GLY A 123 1.78 5.34 -10.48
C GLY A 123 2.70 5.38 -9.25
N ARG A 124 2.29 6.05 -8.16
CA ARG A 124 3.07 6.07 -6.92
C ARG A 124 3.16 4.69 -6.29
N VAL A 125 2.05 3.97 -6.21
CA VAL A 125 2.00 2.62 -5.61
C VAL A 125 2.85 1.63 -6.42
N ASN A 126 2.73 1.66 -7.74
CA ASN A 126 3.55 0.81 -8.62
C ASN A 126 5.03 1.16 -8.53
N GLY A 127 5.36 2.46 -8.48
CA GLY A 127 6.73 2.93 -8.29
C GLY A 127 7.34 2.45 -6.97
N ALA A 128 6.58 2.49 -5.88
CA ALA A 128 6.99 1.99 -4.57
C ALA A 128 7.31 0.48 -4.59
N LEU A 129 6.44 -0.32 -5.20
CA LEU A 129 6.67 -1.77 -5.35
C LEU A 129 7.94 -2.06 -6.17
N ILE A 130 8.08 -1.45 -7.33
CA ILE A 130 9.24 -1.66 -8.21
C ILE A 130 10.51 -1.15 -7.54
N GLY A 131 10.45 -0.02 -6.85
CA GLY A 131 11.56 0.53 -6.09
C GLY A 131 12.06 -0.45 -5.03
N LEU A 132 11.17 -0.98 -4.19
CA LEU A 132 11.56 -1.93 -3.14
C LEU A 132 12.06 -3.26 -3.72
N LEU A 133 11.45 -3.79 -4.76
CA LEU A 133 11.97 -4.97 -5.47
C LEU A 133 13.40 -4.73 -6.00
N THR A 134 13.67 -3.51 -6.48
CA THR A 134 14.99 -3.12 -6.99
C THR A 134 16.01 -2.98 -5.86
N VAL A 135 15.61 -2.44 -4.70
CA VAL A 135 16.46 -2.37 -3.51
C VAL A 135 16.85 -3.76 -3.03
N MET A 136 15.87 -4.66 -2.94
CA MET A 136 16.10 -6.01 -2.37
C MET A 136 16.86 -6.96 -3.28
N LYS A 137 16.85 -6.73 -4.62
CA LYS A 137 17.52 -7.63 -5.57
C LYS A 137 19.02 -7.75 -5.31
N GLY A 138 19.53 -8.97 -5.27
CA GLY A 138 20.97 -9.24 -5.23
C GLY A 138 21.66 -8.84 -3.91
N LEU A 139 20.92 -8.49 -2.86
CA LEU A 139 21.50 -8.27 -1.54
C LEU A 139 21.95 -9.59 -0.93
N PRO A 140 23.06 -9.58 -0.15
CA PRO A 140 23.47 -10.75 0.63
C PRO A 140 22.44 -11.04 1.72
N MET A 141 22.44 -12.28 2.20
CA MET A 141 21.67 -12.63 3.40
C MET A 141 22.24 -11.89 4.61
N ALA A 142 21.38 -11.47 5.52
CA ALA A 142 21.57 -10.54 6.62
C ALA A 142 21.20 -9.10 6.25
N TYR A 143 21.56 -8.14 7.08
CA TYR A 143 21.24 -6.74 6.88
C TYR A 143 22.27 -6.06 5.95
N ALA A 144 21.76 -5.40 4.93
CA ALA A 144 22.52 -4.43 4.15
C ALA A 144 21.91 -3.03 4.31
N LYS A 145 22.74 -1.99 4.24
CA LYS A 145 22.33 -0.60 4.46
C LYS A 145 21.26 -0.14 3.46
N ASP A 146 21.27 -0.72 2.26
CA ASP A 146 20.26 -0.55 1.20
C ASP A 146 18.83 -0.74 1.73
N MET A 147 18.64 -1.64 2.70
CA MET A 147 17.32 -1.90 3.30
C MET A 147 16.73 -0.72 4.09
N GLN A 148 17.48 0.36 4.32
CA GLN A 148 16.89 1.58 4.90
C GLN A 148 15.93 2.27 3.95
N GLU A 149 16.06 2.03 2.65
CA GLU A 149 15.16 2.55 1.61
C GLU A 149 13.79 1.82 1.58
N ASP A 150 13.55 0.86 2.48
CA ASP A 150 12.30 0.11 2.53
C ASP A 150 11.11 0.92 3.07
N LYS A 151 11.35 1.89 3.94
CA LYS A 151 10.31 2.56 4.75
C LYS A 151 9.52 3.59 3.95
N GLU A 152 10.22 4.50 3.29
CA GLU A 152 9.59 5.60 2.56
C GLU A 152 8.59 5.11 1.50
N PRO A 153 8.95 4.16 0.61
CA PRO A 153 8.02 3.65 -0.39
C PRO A 153 6.77 3.01 0.21
N VAL A 154 6.90 2.29 1.33
CA VAL A 154 5.78 1.64 2.01
C VAL A 154 4.83 2.68 2.60
N PHE A 155 5.36 3.70 3.28
CA PHE A 155 4.56 4.74 3.90
C PHE A 155 3.87 5.61 2.85
N GLU A 156 4.59 6.04 1.81
CA GLU A 156 4.02 6.82 0.71
C GLU A 156 2.92 6.07 -0.05
N ALA A 157 3.13 4.79 -0.33
CA ALA A 157 2.11 3.97 -0.98
C ALA A 157 0.87 3.79 -0.09
N THR A 158 1.07 3.62 1.21
CA THR A 158 -0.03 3.49 2.19
C THR A 158 -0.85 4.77 2.27
N GLU A 159 -0.19 5.92 2.35
CA GLU A 159 -0.85 7.22 2.35
C GLU A 159 -1.61 7.46 1.05
N ALA A 160 -0.97 7.24 -0.09
CA ALA A 160 -1.59 7.39 -1.40
C ALA A 160 -2.84 6.51 -1.54
N MET A 161 -2.80 5.27 -1.06
CA MET A 161 -3.95 4.36 -1.10
C MET A 161 -5.05 4.76 -0.13
N THR A 162 -4.70 5.22 1.07
CA THR A 162 -5.67 5.71 2.07
C THR A 162 -6.47 6.89 1.51
N LEU A 163 -5.77 7.87 0.91
CA LEU A 163 -6.40 9.01 0.27
C LEU A 163 -7.27 8.60 -0.94
N THR A 164 -6.77 7.67 -1.76
CA THR A 164 -7.52 7.18 -2.93
C THR A 164 -8.81 6.46 -2.51
N LEU A 165 -8.74 5.61 -1.48
CA LEU A 165 -9.91 4.91 -0.95
C LEU A 165 -10.94 5.91 -0.37
N ALA A 166 -10.48 6.90 0.39
CA ALA A 166 -11.35 7.92 0.96
C ALA A 166 -12.04 8.75 -0.14
N ALA A 167 -11.30 9.15 -1.18
CA ALA A 167 -11.86 9.88 -2.31
C ALA A 167 -12.88 9.04 -3.09
N CYS A 168 -12.56 7.77 -3.37
CA CYS A 168 -13.50 6.87 -4.06
C CYS A 168 -14.76 6.60 -3.23
N ASP A 169 -14.63 6.36 -1.92
CA ASP A 169 -15.79 6.17 -1.02
C ASP A 169 -16.65 7.44 -0.97
N GLY A 170 -16.01 8.61 -0.88
CA GLY A 170 -16.71 9.90 -0.91
C GLY A 170 -17.49 10.12 -2.20
N MET A 171 -16.85 9.93 -3.35
CA MET A 171 -17.52 10.10 -4.66
C MET A 171 -18.68 9.13 -4.89
N ILE A 172 -18.66 7.93 -4.28
CA ILE A 172 -19.74 6.95 -4.42
C ILE A 172 -20.92 7.29 -3.50
N ARG A 173 -20.67 7.91 -2.36
CA ARG A 173 -21.71 8.31 -1.39
C ARG A 173 -22.38 9.64 -1.73
N ASP A 174 -21.73 10.46 -2.54
CA ASP A 174 -22.19 11.78 -2.99
C ASP A 174 -23.30 11.65 -4.04
#